data_f66d8077e4151bc78d7ad071e2fdfab0
#
_entry.id   f66d8077e4151bc78d7ad071e2fdfab0
#
_cell.length_a   1.000
_cell.length_b   1.000
_cell.length_c   1.000
_cell.angle_alpha   90.00
_cell.angle_beta   90.00
_cell.angle_gamma   90.00
#
_symmetry.space_group_name_H-M   'P 1'
#
loop_
_entity.id
_entity.type
_entity.pdbx_description
1 polymer ?
#
loop_
_entity_poly.entity_id
_entity_poly.type
_entity_poly.pdbx_seq_one_letter_code
_entity_poly.pdbx_strand_id
1 'polypeptide(L)'
;MGPNPNEIDALRKLGLNQYEARAYHALTSFGQHTAGQLSETAEVPRPRIYDVIDRLQGKGFVAVQKGRPVKYRALPIVEAVRTLKRQKQEGLTAELEQIEKLGRTLSERMKLVDAASQPSEESVWTLKGRDAIYSKLGAMIANSREHVVLNSNEEGILRKLKAHKLPISKAKRKGAKIH
;
A
#
# COMPACT_ATOMS: atom_id res chain seq x y z
N MET A 1 36.62 -5.17 -6.66
CA MET A 1 35.46 -5.90 -7.23
C MET A 1 34.35 -4.90 -7.32
N GLY A 2 33.86 -4.54 -8.53
CA GLY A 2 32.79 -3.54 -8.70
C GLY A 2 31.46 -4.04 -8.17
N PRO A 3 30.47 -3.15 -7.98
CA PRO A 3 29.15 -3.52 -7.48
C PRO A 3 28.48 -4.50 -8.44
N ASN A 4 27.92 -5.59 -7.90
CA ASN A 4 27.19 -6.58 -8.69
C ASN A 4 25.91 -5.94 -9.26
N PRO A 5 25.75 -5.84 -10.60
CA PRO A 5 24.58 -5.20 -11.20
C PRO A 5 23.23 -5.79 -10.74
N ASN A 6 23.16 -7.10 -10.55
CA ASN A 6 21.96 -7.80 -10.10
C ASN A 6 21.54 -7.40 -8.68
N GLU A 7 22.53 -7.18 -7.79
CA GLU A 7 22.27 -6.75 -6.41
C GLU A 7 21.78 -5.30 -6.36
N ILE A 8 22.42 -4.43 -7.16
CA ILE A 8 21.98 -3.03 -7.29
C ILE A 8 20.55 -2.96 -7.82
N ASP A 9 20.21 -3.74 -8.85
CA ASP A 9 18.83 -3.77 -9.39
C ASP A 9 17.83 -4.34 -8.39
N ALA A 10 18.19 -5.35 -7.61
CA ALA A 10 17.35 -5.87 -6.54
C ALA A 10 17.08 -4.79 -5.46
N LEU A 11 18.11 -4.07 -5.03
CA LEU A 11 17.97 -2.96 -4.08
C LEU A 11 17.09 -1.83 -4.63
N ARG A 12 17.19 -1.53 -5.93
CA ARG A 12 16.32 -0.55 -6.57
C ARG A 12 14.86 -0.98 -6.60
N LYS A 13 14.58 -2.27 -6.81
CA LYS A 13 13.22 -2.83 -6.71
C LYS A 13 12.64 -2.73 -5.30
N LEU A 14 13.48 -2.69 -4.26
CA LEU A 14 13.06 -2.40 -2.89
C LEU A 14 12.75 -0.90 -2.65
N GLY A 15 12.98 -0.03 -3.64
CA GLY A 15 12.69 1.40 -3.55
C GLY A 15 13.89 2.28 -3.18
N LEU A 16 15.11 1.77 -3.34
CA LEU A 16 16.31 2.59 -3.26
C LEU A 16 16.58 3.24 -4.62
N ASN A 17 17.06 4.49 -4.61
CA ASN A 17 17.57 5.07 -5.84
C ASN A 17 18.97 4.54 -6.18
N GLN A 18 19.50 4.92 -7.33
CA GLN A 18 20.81 4.46 -7.82
C GLN A 18 21.95 4.69 -6.81
N TYR A 19 22.04 5.89 -6.24
CA TYR A 19 23.09 6.23 -5.28
C TYR A 19 22.89 5.55 -3.93
N GLU A 20 21.65 5.45 -3.45
CA GLU A 20 21.32 4.71 -2.24
C GLU A 20 21.69 3.23 -2.36
N ALA A 21 21.36 2.59 -3.49
CA ALA A 21 21.70 1.19 -3.73
C ALA A 21 23.23 0.97 -3.75
N ARG A 22 23.99 1.84 -4.41
CA ARG A 22 25.46 1.77 -4.46
C ARG A 22 26.09 2.00 -3.09
N ALA A 23 25.61 2.99 -2.34
CA ALA A 23 26.12 3.29 -0.99
C ALA A 23 25.83 2.15 -0.01
N TYR A 24 24.61 1.58 -0.04
CA TYR A 24 24.27 0.44 0.80
C TYR A 24 25.10 -0.80 0.43
N HIS A 25 25.25 -1.10 -0.86
CA HIS A 25 26.10 -2.19 -1.34
C HIS A 25 27.56 -2.02 -0.89
N ALA A 26 28.12 -0.81 -0.99
CA ALA A 26 29.47 -0.54 -0.53
C ALA A 26 29.63 -0.80 0.98
N LEU A 27 28.67 -0.36 1.79
CA LEU A 27 28.69 -0.61 3.24
C LEU A 27 28.52 -2.09 3.61
N THR A 28 27.80 -2.87 2.80
CA THR A 28 27.66 -4.32 3.04
C THR A 28 28.93 -5.08 2.63
N SER A 29 29.59 -4.67 1.56
CA SER A 29 30.77 -5.34 1.01
C SER A 29 32.06 -5.00 1.74
N PHE A 30 32.20 -3.75 2.19
CA PHE A 30 33.47 -3.24 2.74
C PHE A 30 33.38 -2.81 4.22
N GLY A 31 32.20 -2.96 4.83
CA GLY A 31 31.99 -2.64 6.24
C GLY A 31 31.72 -1.15 6.51
N GLN A 32 32.09 -0.70 7.70
CA GLN A 32 31.83 0.67 8.13
C GLN A 32 32.74 1.70 7.45
N HIS A 33 32.16 2.83 7.04
CA HIS A 33 32.86 3.91 6.37
C HIS A 33 32.48 5.26 6.96
N THR A 34 33.39 6.24 6.85
CA THR A 34 33.05 7.66 6.96
C THR A 34 32.32 8.12 5.69
N ALA A 35 31.65 9.28 5.74
CA ALA A 35 30.97 9.82 4.56
C ALA A 35 31.93 10.03 3.36
N GLY A 36 33.14 10.51 3.63
CA GLY A 36 34.15 10.69 2.58
C GLY A 36 34.58 9.38 1.92
N GLN A 37 34.89 8.38 2.73
CA GLN A 37 35.25 7.03 2.23
C GLN A 37 34.08 6.39 1.46
N LEU A 38 32.86 6.54 1.96
CA LEU A 38 31.68 6.00 1.31
C LEU A 38 31.41 6.68 -0.04
N SER A 39 31.62 8.00 -0.13
CA SER A 39 31.52 8.73 -1.40
C SER A 39 32.43 8.16 -2.48
N GLU A 40 33.68 7.83 -2.11
CA GLU A 40 34.68 7.26 -3.03
C GLU A 40 34.35 5.81 -3.39
N THR A 41 34.09 4.96 -2.38
CA THR A 41 33.81 3.53 -2.57
C THR A 41 32.52 3.26 -3.33
N ALA A 42 31.48 4.04 -3.07
CA ALA A 42 30.18 3.91 -3.74
C ALA A 42 30.07 4.72 -5.04
N GLU A 43 31.09 5.47 -5.41
CA GLU A 43 31.12 6.40 -6.55
C GLU A 43 29.91 7.36 -6.52
N VAL A 44 29.61 7.90 -5.34
CA VAL A 44 28.56 8.90 -5.12
C VAL A 44 29.22 10.27 -4.99
N PRO A 45 28.77 11.29 -5.73
CA PRO A 45 29.35 12.62 -5.62
C PRO A 45 29.35 13.15 -4.18
N ARG A 46 30.47 13.72 -3.71
CA ARG A 46 30.62 14.23 -2.34
C ARG A 46 29.49 15.17 -1.88
N PRO A 47 28.96 16.08 -2.70
CA PRO A 47 27.84 16.92 -2.30
C PRO A 47 26.55 16.17 -2.01
N ARG A 48 26.39 14.94 -2.56
CA ARG A 48 25.17 14.13 -2.43
C ARG A 48 25.25 13.05 -1.35
N ILE A 49 26.45 12.74 -0.84
CA ILE A 49 26.63 11.58 0.05
C ILE A 49 25.83 11.72 1.35
N TYR A 50 25.76 12.91 1.92
CA TYR A 50 25.00 13.14 3.16
C TYR A 50 23.51 12.95 2.97
N ASP A 51 22.93 13.48 1.89
CA ASP A 51 21.51 13.25 1.54
C ASP A 51 21.20 11.76 1.29
N VAL A 52 22.12 11.04 0.63
CA VAL A 52 22.01 9.60 0.41
C VAL A 52 22.03 8.84 1.74
N ILE A 53 22.94 9.17 2.64
CA ILE A 53 23.04 8.55 3.95
C ILE A 53 21.79 8.82 4.77
N ASP A 54 21.31 10.05 4.82
CA ASP A 54 20.11 10.43 5.58
C ASP A 54 18.87 9.68 5.09
N ARG A 55 18.72 9.52 3.78
CA ARG A 55 17.64 8.73 3.19
C ARG A 55 17.75 7.25 3.53
N LEU A 56 18.97 6.68 3.48
CA LEU A 56 19.19 5.29 3.88
C LEU A 56 18.89 5.05 5.36
N GLN A 57 19.23 6.01 6.23
CA GLN A 57 18.87 5.97 7.64
C GLN A 57 17.35 6.03 7.84
N GLY A 58 16.67 6.98 7.18
CA GLY A 58 15.22 7.11 7.25
C GLY A 58 14.48 5.86 6.77
N LYS A 59 15.06 5.14 5.79
CA LYS A 59 14.53 3.85 5.30
C LYS A 59 14.93 2.65 6.18
N GLY A 60 15.83 2.84 7.17
CA GLY A 60 16.29 1.77 8.05
C GLY A 60 17.34 0.84 7.44
N PHE A 61 18.12 1.31 6.47
CA PHE A 61 19.20 0.54 5.82
C PHE A 61 20.56 0.79 6.43
N VAL A 62 20.78 1.93 7.09
CA VAL A 62 22.07 2.36 7.62
C VAL A 62 21.95 2.79 9.07
N ALA A 63 22.90 2.39 9.88
CA ALA A 63 23.11 2.88 11.25
C ALA A 63 24.31 3.81 11.31
N VAL A 64 24.23 4.80 12.22
CA VAL A 64 25.29 5.78 12.45
C VAL A 64 25.98 5.52 13.79
N GLN A 65 27.27 5.46 13.76
CA GLN A 65 28.09 5.50 14.96
C GLN A 65 28.57 6.92 15.19
N LYS A 66 28.04 7.56 16.22
CA LYS A 66 28.51 8.88 16.64
C LYS A 66 29.93 8.80 17.17
N GLY A 67 30.82 9.65 16.67
CA GLY A 67 32.22 9.67 17.03
C GLY A 67 32.99 10.72 16.24
N ARG A 68 34.30 10.76 16.42
CA ARG A 68 35.21 11.58 15.61
C ARG A 68 36.28 10.63 15.03
N PRO A 69 36.17 10.26 13.75
CA PRO A 69 35.12 10.64 12.77
C PRO A 69 33.81 9.87 12.94
N VAL A 70 32.71 10.43 12.43
CA VAL A 70 31.40 9.73 12.32
C VAL A 70 31.51 8.61 11.32
N LYS A 71 31.01 7.44 11.66
CA LYS A 71 31.01 6.24 10.81
C LYS A 71 29.60 5.72 10.56
N TYR A 72 29.41 5.12 9.41
CA TYR A 72 28.18 4.53 8.92
C TYR A 72 28.36 3.07 8.65
N ARG A 73 27.38 2.25 8.96
CA ARG A 73 27.39 0.81 8.64
C ARG A 73 26.04 0.38 8.07
N ALA A 74 26.05 -0.59 7.18
CA ALA A 74 24.83 -1.24 6.73
C ALA A 74 24.17 -2.00 7.88
N LEU A 75 22.85 -1.92 7.98
CA LEU A 75 22.07 -2.87 8.75
C LEU A 75 21.86 -4.15 7.90
N PRO A 76 21.70 -5.33 8.53
CA PRO A 76 21.41 -6.55 7.81
C PRO A 76 20.18 -6.38 6.90
N ILE A 77 20.27 -6.87 5.66
CA ILE A 77 19.20 -6.67 4.66
C ILE A 77 17.83 -7.15 5.16
N VAL A 78 17.79 -8.23 5.95
CA VAL A 78 16.56 -8.76 6.53
C VAL A 78 15.91 -7.74 7.48
N GLU A 79 16.69 -7.05 8.29
CA GLU A 79 16.20 -6.00 9.21
C GLU A 79 15.73 -4.77 8.44
N ALA A 80 16.52 -4.33 7.44
CA ALA A 80 16.18 -3.21 6.58
C ALA A 80 14.85 -3.45 5.84
N VAL A 81 14.66 -4.63 5.26
CA VAL A 81 13.41 -5.02 4.57
C VAL A 81 12.24 -5.09 5.54
N ARG A 82 12.44 -5.59 6.76
CA ARG A 82 11.39 -5.62 7.80
C ARG A 82 10.94 -4.21 8.17
N THR A 83 11.89 -3.29 8.37
CA THR A 83 11.61 -1.87 8.66
C THR A 83 10.87 -1.21 7.51
N LEU A 84 11.34 -1.41 6.28
CA LEU A 84 10.71 -0.88 5.08
C LEU A 84 9.27 -1.39 4.91
N LYS A 85 9.05 -2.69 5.11
CA LYS A 85 7.70 -3.28 5.05
C LYS A 85 6.76 -2.65 6.09
N ARG A 86 7.22 -2.50 7.33
CA ARG A 86 6.44 -1.86 8.41
C ARG A 86 6.08 -0.43 8.04
N GLN A 87 7.04 0.39 7.62
CA GLN A 87 6.79 1.77 7.19
C GLN A 87 5.78 1.87 6.06
N LYS A 88 5.86 0.97 5.07
CA LYS A 88 4.90 0.90 3.96
C LYS A 88 3.50 0.52 4.44
N GLN A 89 3.38 -0.42 5.36
CA GLN A 89 2.10 -0.81 5.93
C GLN A 89 1.46 0.32 6.76
N GLU A 90 2.25 0.98 7.62
CA GLU A 90 1.81 2.13 8.42
C GLU A 90 1.34 3.28 7.51
N GLY A 91 2.12 3.62 6.48
CA GLY A 91 1.75 4.65 5.52
C GLY A 91 0.46 4.33 4.76
N LEU A 92 0.30 3.09 4.29
CA LEU A 92 -0.92 2.66 3.60
C LEU A 92 -2.14 2.70 4.53
N THR A 93 -1.99 2.26 5.79
CA THR A 93 -3.07 2.30 6.77
C THR A 93 -3.51 3.74 7.03
N ALA A 94 -2.58 4.67 7.23
CA ALA A 94 -2.88 6.07 7.44
C ALA A 94 -3.57 6.71 6.23
N GLU A 95 -3.15 6.36 5.00
CA GLU A 95 -3.79 6.82 3.77
C GLU A 95 -5.24 6.32 3.66
N LEU A 96 -5.48 5.04 3.95
CA LEU A 96 -6.82 4.45 3.95
C LEU A 96 -7.73 5.10 4.98
N GLU A 97 -7.25 5.34 6.20
CA GLU A 97 -7.99 6.04 7.26
C GLU A 97 -8.34 7.48 6.84
N GLN A 98 -7.42 8.16 6.17
CA GLN A 98 -7.67 9.51 5.65
C GLN A 98 -8.77 9.50 4.58
N ILE A 99 -8.74 8.55 3.65
CA ILE A 99 -9.78 8.37 2.63
C ILE A 99 -11.14 8.12 3.30
N GLU A 100 -11.22 7.23 4.29
CA GLU A 100 -12.45 6.96 5.02
C GLU A 100 -12.98 8.20 5.75
N LYS A 101 -12.09 8.94 6.42
CA LYS A 101 -12.45 10.19 7.12
C LYS A 101 -13.01 11.23 6.16
N LEU A 102 -12.35 11.43 5.02
CA LEU A 102 -12.83 12.35 3.98
C LEU A 102 -14.18 11.90 3.42
N GLY A 103 -14.35 10.60 3.17
CA GLY A 103 -15.61 10.04 2.70
C GLY A 103 -16.78 10.29 3.66
N ARG A 104 -16.57 10.11 4.97
CA ARG A 104 -17.57 10.42 6.01
C ARG A 104 -17.91 11.92 6.02
N THR A 105 -16.92 12.79 6.04
CA THR A 105 -17.11 14.24 6.03
C THR A 105 -17.86 14.71 4.79
N LEU A 106 -17.54 14.17 3.62
CA LEU A 106 -18.25 14.48 2.38
C LEU A 106 -19.69 13.95 2.39
N SER A 107 -19.92 12.76 2.93
CA SER A 107 -21.26 12.19 3.06
C SER A 107 -22.18 13.03 3.97
N GLU A 108 -21.62 13.66 5.00
CA GLU A 108 -22.37 14.57 5.89
C GLU A 108 -22.68 15.91 5.22
N ARG A 109 -21.76 16.44 4.42
CA ARG A 109 -21.90 17.75 3.76
C ARG A 109 -22.66 17.68 2.44
N MET A 110 -22.38 16.65 1.66
CA MET A 110 -23.03 16.36 0.40
C MET A 110 -24.25 15.46 0.70
N LYS A 111 -25.27 16.03 1.31
CA LYS A 111 -26.56 15.34 1.35
C LYS A 111 -26.96 15.12 -0.10
N LEU A 112 -26.88 13.86 -0.55
CA LEU A 112 -27.53 13.47 -1.77
C LEU A 112 -28.95 14.03 -1.63
N VAL A 113 -29.34 14.88 -2.55
CA VAL A 113 -30.75 15.16 -2.74
C VAL A 113 -31.32 13.78 -3.05
N ASP A 114 -31.82 13.11 -2.00
CA ASP A 114 -32.70 11.99 -2.22
C ASP A 114 -33.72 12.55 -3.20
N ALA A 115 -33.61 12.07 -4.41
CA ALA A 115 -34.62 12.28 -5.40
C ALA A 115 -35.88 11.63 -4.83
N ALA A 116 -36.56 12.37 -3.96
CA ALA A 116 -37.98 12.24 -3.71
C ALA A 116 -38.79 12.61 -4.97
N SER A 117 -38.16 12.70 -6.10
CA SER A 117 -38.70 12.41 -7.40
C SER A 117 -38.98 10.93 -7.39
N GLN A 118 -40.22 10.58 -7.26
CA GLN A 118 -40.75 9.23 -7.49
C GLN A 118 -39.93 8.64 -8.65
N PRO A 119 -39.32 7.44 -8.50
CA PRO A 119 -38.70 6.78 -9.62
C PRO A 119 -39.80 6.69 -10.67
N SER A 120 -39.70 7.47 -11.73
CA SER A 120 -40.53 7.21 -12.91
C SER A 120 -40.20 5.76 -13.28
N GLU A 121 -41.21 4.93 -13.45
CA GLU A 121 -41.08 3.50 -13.71
C GLU A 121 -40.13 3.17 -14.88
N GLU A 122 -39.64 4.19 -15.59
CA GLU A 122 -38.75 4.11 -16.75
C GLU A 122 -37.28 4.54 -16.52
N SER A 123 -36.89 4.96 -15.30
CA SER A 123 -35.52 5.39 -15.09
C SER A 123 -34.56 4.22 -14.81
N VAL A 124 -33.73 3.87 -15.80
CA VAL A 124 -32.69 2.84 -15.67
C VAL A 124 -31.34 3.47 -15.38
N TRP A 125 -30.72 3.11 -14.27
CA TRP A 125 -29.37 3.55 -13.90
C TRP A 125 -28.34 2.51 -14.31
N THR A 126 -27.37 2.90 -15.12
CA THR A 126 -26.32 2.00 -15.59
C THR A 126 -25.00 2.27 -14.85
N LEU A 127 -24.40 1.21 -14.29
CA LEU A 127 -23.07 1.26 -13.70
C LEU A 127 -22.05 0.68 -14.68
N LYS A 128 -20.92 1.35 -14.84
CA LYS A 128 -19.79 0.88 -15.65
C LYS A 128 -18.62 0.48 -14.75
N GLY A 129 -17.97 -0.61 -15.11
CA GLY A 129 -16.80 -1.11 -14.39
C GLY A 129 -17.13 -2.18 -13.33
N ARG A 130 -16.31 -3.22 -13.30
CA ARG A 130 -16.50 -4.39 -12.43
C ARG A 130 -16.56 -4.00 -10.96
N ASP A 131 -15.64 -3.15 -10.50
CA ASP A 131 -15.51 -2.78 -9.09
C ASP A 131 -16.73 -1.96 -8.61
N ALA A 132 -17.23 -1.03 -9.43
CA ALA A 132 -18.43 -0.26 -9.13
C ALA A 132 -19.67 -1.17 -9.03
N ILE A 133 -19.83 -2.12 -9.94
CA ILE A 133 -20.92 -3.10 -9.95
C ILE A 133 -20.85 -3.98 -8.69
N TYR A 134 -19.66 -4.52 -8.38
CA TYR A 134 -19.47 -5.39 -7.20
C TYR A 134 -19.66 -4.62 -5.89
N SER A 135 -19.21 -3.39 -5.80
CA SER A 135 -19.45 -2.52 -4.65
C SER A 135 -20.94 -2.27 -4.43
N LYS A 136 -21.68 -1.93 -5.50
CA LYS A 136 -23.14 -1.71 -5.43
C LYS A 136 -23.87 -2.98 -5.03
N LEU A 137 -23.54 -4.12 -5.64
CA LEU A 137 -24.11 -5.43 -5.27
C LEU A 137 -23.84 -5.76 -3.80
N GLY A 138 -22.62 -5.56 -3.33
CA GLY A 138 -22.27 -5.76 -1.93
C GLY A 138 -23.10 -4.91 -0.98
N ALA A 139 -23.32 -3.63 -1.30
CA ALA A 139 -24.14 -2.73 -0.53
C ALA A 139 -25.63 -3.17 -0.53
N MET A 140 -26.18 -3.57 -1.67
CA MET A 140 -27.55 -4.08 -1.78
C MET A 140 -27.73 -5.35 -0.94
N ILE A 141 -26.84 -6.32 -1.06
CA ILE A 141 -26.86 -7.55 -0.28
C ILE A 141 -26.80 -7.24 1.23
N ALA A 142 -25.85 -6.41 1.66
CA ALA A 142 -25.66 -6.08 3.08
C ALA A 142 -26.87 -5.35 3.71
N ASN A 143 -27.67 -4.66 2.90
CA ASN A 143 -28.86 -3.92 3.33
C ASN A 143 -30.16 -4.72 3.19
N SER A 144 -30.12 -5.89 2.58
CA SER A 144 -31.29 -6.76 2.47
C SER A 144 -31.77 -7.23 3.85
N ARG A 145 -33.10 -7.25 4.05
CA ARG A 145 -33.76 -7.65 5.30
C ARG A 145 -34.61 -8.92 5.17
N GLU A 146 -35.07 -9.23 3.96
CA GLU A 146 -35.97 -10.34 3.72
C GLU A 146 -35.31 -11.48 2.98
N HIS A 147 -34.97 -11.29 1.73
CA HIS A 147 -34.32 -12.31 0.91
C HIS A 147 -33.35 -11.71 -0.12
N VAL A 148 -32.36 -12.51 -0.50
CA VAL A 148 -31.43 -12.24 -1.60
C VAL A 148 -31.44 -13.44 -2.51
N VAL A 149 -31.81 -13.23 -3.77
CA VAL A 149 -31.77 -14.26 -4.82
C VAL A 149 -30.61 -13.96 -5.76
N LEU A 150 -29.69 -14.92 -5.92
CA LEU A 150 -28.54 -14.81 -6.82
C LEU A 150 -28.71 -15.83 -7.94
N ASN A 151 -29.03 -15.35 -9.13
CA ASN A 151 -29.11 -16.20 -10.33
C ASN A 151 -27.88 -15.96 -11.22
N SER A 152 -27.18 -17.04 -11.57
CA SER A 152 -26.01 -17.01 -12.45
C SER A 152 -25.60 -18.44 -12.82
N ASN A 153 -24.64 -18.58 -13.75
CA ASN A 153 -24.00 -19.86 -13.98
C ASN A 153 -23.10 -20.26 -12.76
N GLU A 154 -22.72 -21.53 -12.68
CA GLU A 154 -22.01 -22.11 -11.55
C GLU A 154 -20.73 -21.31 -11.15
N GLU A 155 -19.87 -21.01 -12.14
CA GLU A 155 -18.67 -20.21 -11.90
C GLU A 155 -19.00 -18.77 -11.43
N GLY A 156 -20.06 -18.19 -11.98
CA GLY A 156 -20.52 -16.86 -11.62
C GLY A 156 -21.04 -16.79 -10.18
N ILE A 157 -21.77 -17.82 -9.73
CA ILE A 157 -22.23 -17.92 -8.34
C ILE A 157 -21.05 -18.06 -7.38
N LEU A 158 -20.12 -19.00 -7.64
CA LEU A 158 -18.94 -19.19 -6.80
C LEU A 158 -18.12 -17.90 -6.66
N ARG A 159 -17.93 -17.18 -7.77
CA ARG A 159 -17.20 -15.90 -7.77
C ARG A 159 -17.92 -14.83 -6.98
N LYS A 160 -19.24 -14.69 -7.11
CA LYS A 160 -20.04 -13.72 -6.37
C LYS A 160 -20.08 -14.04 -4.88
N LEU A 161 -20.21 -15.30 -4.50
CA LEU A 161 -20.19 -15.75 -3.10
C LEU A 161 -18.83 -15.45 -2.45
N LYS A 162 -17.72 -15.69 -3.15
CA LYS A 162 -16.38 -15.34 -2.67
C LYS A 162 -16.21 -13.83 -2.48
N ALA A 163 -16.64 -13.04 -3.47
CA ALA A 163 -16.49 -11.58 -3.45
C ALA A 163 -17.37 -10.91 -2.40
N HIS A 164 -18.55 -11.46 -2.11
CA HIS A 164 -19.55 -10.87 -1.20
C HIS A 164 -19.73 -11.63 0.12
N LYS A 165 -18.73 -12.39 0.55
CA LYS A 165 -18.79 -13.19 1.81
C LYS A 165 -19.21 -12.35 3.02
N LEU A 166 -18.61 -11.17 3.21
CA LEU A 166 -18.94 -10.26 4.32
C LEU A 166 -20.33 -9.63 4.20
N PRO A 167 -20.74 -9.05 3.05
CA PRO A 167 -22.10 -8.59 2.81
C PRO A 167 -23.16 -9.66 3.07
N ILE A 168 -22.96 -10.87 2.59
CA ILE A 168 -23.87 -12.01 2.81
C ILE A 168 -23.98 -12.36 4.29
N SER A 169 -22.86 -12.44 5.01
CA SER A 169 -22.87 -12.65 6.47
C SER A 169 -23.63 -11.57 7.21
N LYS A 170 -23.53 -10.32 6.78
CA LYS A 170 -24.25 -9.18 7.36
C LYS A 170 -25.75 -9.27 7.12
N ALA A 171 -26.16 -9.64 5.89
CA ALA A 171 -27.57 -9.85 5.54
C ALA A 171 -28.20 -11.00 6.35
N LYS A 172 -27.50 -12.17 6.45
CA LYS A 172 -27.96 -13.29 7.27
C LYS A 172 -28.16 -12.91 8.74
N ARG A 173 -27.27 -12.11 9.31
CA ARG A 173 -27.41 -11.62 10.69
C ARG A 173 -28.63 -10.71 10.89
N LYS A 174 -29.10 -10.07 9.82
CA LYS A 174 -30.33 -9.26 9.81
C LYS A 174 -31.60 -10.09 9.54
N GLY A 175 -31.47 -11.41 9.36
CA GLY A 175 -32.59 -12.33 9.10
C GLY A 175 -32.86 -12.60 7.63
N ALA A 176 -32.10 -12.05 6.69
CA ALA A 176 -32.32 -12.29 5.27
C ALA A 176 -32.00 -13.73 4.86
N LYS A 177 -32.89 -14.34 4.08
CA LYS A 177 -32.70 -15.66 3.46
C LYS A 177 -31.90 -15.50 2.16
N ILE A 178 -30.95 -16.39 1.92
CA ILE A 178 -30.11 -16.37 0.70
C ILE A 178 -30.43 -17.60 -0.13
N HIS A 179 -30.80 -17.36 -1.38
CA HIS A 179 -31.16 -18.39 -2.37
C HIS A 179 -30.27 -18.34 -3.60
#